data_4c51a718d1a65ba4f55a0b0d72ef88c2
#
_entry.id   4c51a718d1a65ba4f55a0b0d72ef88c2
#
_cell.length_a   1.000
_cell.length_b   1.000
_cell.length_c   1.000
_cell.angle_alpha   90.00
_cell.angle_beta   90.00
_cell.angle_gamma   90.00
#
_symmetry.space_group_name_H-M   'P 1'
#
loop_
_entity.id
_entity.type
_entity.pdbx_description
1 polymer ?
#
loop_
_entity_poly.entity_id
_entity_poly.type
_entity_poly.pdbx_seq_one_letter_code
_entity_poly.pdbx_strand_id
1 'polypeptide(L)' 'MKISARNVLKGKIVEVTKGATTAHVKIDVGGTIVTSSITNASVDDLKLAIGMNAYAVIKASDVMIGID' A
#
# COMPACT_ATOMS: atom_id res chain seq x y z
N MET A 1 -4.68 -1.20 -14.90
CA MET A 1 -3.64 -2.11 -14.41
C MET A 1 -4.14 -3.55 -14.55
N LYS A 2 -3.34 -4.40 -15.15
CA LYS A 2 -3.65 -5.83 -15.26
C LYS A 2 -2.68 -6.60 -14.38
N ILE A 3 -3.20 -7.34 -13.41
CA ILE A 3 -2.38 -8.06 -12.45
C ILE A 3 -3.14 -9.30 -11.95
N SER A 4 -2.41 -10.33 -11.54
CA SER A 4 -3.03 -11.57 -11.05
C SER A 4 -3.58 -11.46 -9.64
N ALA A 5 -3.17 -10.49 -8.86
CA ALA A 5 -3.70 -10.26 -7.52
C ALA A 5 -5.21 -10.01 -7.57
N ARG A 6 -5.95 -10.61 -6.64
CA ARG A 6 -7.42 -10.50 -6.60
C ARG A 6 -7.93 -9.33 -5.78
N ASN A 7 -7.08 -8.81 -4.89
CA ASN A 7 -7.46 -7.70 -4.02
C ASN A 7 -6.71 -6.43 -4.46
N VAL A 8 -7.44 -5.53 -5.11
CA VAL A 8 -6.91 -4.26 -5.59
C VAL A 8 -7.81 -3.17 -5.01
N LEU A 9 -7.30 -2.44 -4.03
CA LEU A 9 -8.05 -1.44 -3.29
C LEU A 9 -7.56 -0.05 -3.66
N LYS A 10 -8.41 0.73 -4.30
CA LYS A 10 -8.08 2.11 -4.67
C LYS A 10 -8.17 3.03 -3.45
N GLY A 11 -7.19 3.90 -3.27
CA GLY A 11 -7.19 4.84 -2.17
C GLY A 11 -6.23 5.99 -2.38
N LYS A 12 -5.97 6.70 -1.28
CA LYS A 12 -5.01 7.82 -1.24
C LYS A 12 -3.90 7.53 -0.24
N ILE A 13 -2.69 7.88 -0.62
CA ILE A 13 -1.54 7.80 0.27
C ILE A 13 -1.67 8.88 1.33
N VAL A 14 -1.63 8.47 2.61
CA VAL A 14 -1.73 9.38 3.75
C VAL A 14 -0.46 9.45 4.57
N GLU A 15 0.48 8.52 4.36
CA GLU A 15 1.77 8.54 5.03
C GLU A 15 2.83 7.83 4.21
N VAL A 16 4.03 8.39 4.15
CA VAL A 16 5.21 7.76 3.57
C VAL A 16 6.36 7.99 4.55
N THR A 17 6.86 6.91 5.17
CA THR A 17 7.95 7.00 6.15
C THR A 17 9.08 6.07 5.72
N LYS A 18 10.21 6.65 5.34
CA LYS A 18 11.40 5.91 4.95
C LYS A 18 12.23 5.52 6.17
N GLY A 19 12.67 4.26 6.22
CA GLY A 19 13.66 3.79 7.16
C GLY A 19 15.05 3.74 6.53
N ALA A 20 15.90 2.85 7.01
CA ALA A 20 17.26 2.69 6.46
C ALA A 20 17.22 2.14 5.03
N THR A 21 16.42 1.11 4.79
CA THR A 21 16.29 0.44 3.46
C THR A 21 14.83 0.25 3.04
N THR A 22 13.91 0.19 3.99
CA THR A 22 12.48 -0.03 3.74
C THR A 22 11.66 1.14 4.21
N ALA A 23 10.49 1.30 3.60
CA ALA A 23 9.57 2.38 3.91
C ALA A 23 8.20 1.80 4.26
N HIS A 24 7.48 2.49 5.13
CA HIS A 24 6.06 2.22 5.36
C HIS A 24 5.23 3.23 4.58
N VAL A 25 4.27 2.74 3.82
CA VAL A 25 3.33 3.54 3.07
C VAL A 25 1.93 3.20 3.55
N LYS A 26 1.17 4.20 3.98
CA LYS A 26 -0.20 4.01 4.42
C LYS A 26 -1.16 4.58 3.38
N ILE A 27 -2.16 3.77 3.02
CA ILE A 27 -3.15 4.11 2.02
C ILE A 27 -4.53 4.07 2.68
N ASP A 28 -5.28 5.16 2.58
CA ASP A 28 -6.67 5.21 3.02
C ASP A 28 -7.56 4.69 1.87
N VAL A 29 -8.18 3.55 2.11
CA VAL A 29 -9.01 2.87 1.10
C VAL A 29 -10.50 2.97 1.45
N GLY A 30 -10.96 4.17 1.70
CA GLY A 30 -12.37 4.41 2.04
C GLY A 30 -12.65 4.36 3.55
N GLY A 31 -11.79 4.95 4.35
CA GLY A 31 -11.92 5.01 5.80
C GLY A 31 -11.11 3.96 6.55
N THR A 32 -10.52 3.01 5.83
CA THR A 32 -9.64 1.98 6.41
C THR A 32 -8.21 2.22 5.93
N ILE A 33 -7.25 2.15 6.82
CA ILE A 33 -5.84 2.33 6.49
C ILE A 33 -5.20 0.97 6.21
N VAL A 34 -4.64 0.83 5.02
CA VAL A 34 -3.82 -0.32 4.65
C VAL A 34 -2.36 0.10 4.74
N THR A 35 -1.58 -0.63 5.53
CA THR A 35 -0.16 -0.35 5.71
C THR A 35 0.67 -1.29 4.85
N SER A 36 1.58 -0.72 4.07
CA SER A 36 2.49 -1.45 3.20
C SER A 36 3.93 -1.23 3.66
N SER A 37 4.76 -2.27 3.56
CA SER A 37 6.20 -2.16 3.76
C SER A 37 6.88 -2.49 2.43
N ILE A 38 7.52 -1.52 1.83
CA ILE A 38 8.22 -1.66 0.56
C ILE A 38 9.61 -1.05 0.67
N THR A 39 10.45 -1.26 -0.31
CA THR A 39 11.80 -0.68 -0.29
C THR A 39 11.75 0.83 -0.51
N ASN A 40 12.74 1.55 0.05
CA ASN A 40 12.90 2.96 -0.24
C ASN A 40 13.04 3.20 -1.74
N ALA A 41 13.75 2.29 -2.43
CA ALA A 41 13.92 2.36 -3.89
C ALA A 41 12.56 2.31 -4.61
N SER A 42 11.64 1.45 -4.17
CA SER A 42 10.30 1.37 -4.76
C SER A 42 9.51 2.66 -4.56
N VAL A 43 9.62 3.27 -3.38
CA VAL A 43 8.99 4.58 -3.12
C VAL A 43 9.49 5.62 -4.12
N ASP A 44 10.81 5.65 -4.35
CA ASP A 44 11.41 6.60 -5.28
C ASP A 44 11.03 6.32 -6.73
N ASP A 45 11.06 5.05 -7.15
CA ASP A 45 10.71 4.65 -8.51
C ASP A 45 9.26 5.00 -8.85
N LEU A 46 8.35 4.80 -7.91
CA LEU A 46 6.94 5.09 -8.09
C LEU A 46 6.60 6.55 -7.75
N LYS A 47 7.57 7.31 -7.23
CA LYS A 47 7.41 8.72 -6.85
C LYS A 47 6.25 8.93 -5.89
N LEU A 48 6.13 8.04 -4.91
CA LEU A 48 5.02 8.06 -3.96
C LEU A 48 5.08 9.29 -3.05
N ALA A 49 3.93 9.94 -2.90
CA ALA A 49 3.79 11.13 -2.07
C ALA A 49 2.41 11.17 -1.42
N ILE A 50 2.32 11.84 -0.29
CA ILE A 50 1.05 12.05 0.42
C ILE A 50 0.04 12.78 -0.49
N GLY A 51 -1.21 12.30 -0.49
CA GLY A 51 -2.29 12.84 -1.31
C GLY A 51 -2.39 12.21 -2.70
N MET A 52 -1.43 11.40 -3.08
CA MET A 52 -1.41 10.73 -4.38
C MET A 52 -2.41 9.57 -4.40
N ASN A 53 -3.09 9.37 -5.52
CA ASN A 53 -3.94 8.20 -5.71
C ASN A 53 -3.05 6.97 -5.92
N ALA A 54 -3.40 5.85 -5.28
CA ALA A 54 -2.64 4.62 -5.39
C ALA A 54 -3.57 3.42 -5.16
N TYR A 55 -3.04 2.23 -5.42
CA TYR A 55 -3.75 0.98 -5.17
C TYR A 55 -2.99 0.17 -4.13
N ALA A 56 -3.71 -0.35 -3.15
CA ALA A 56 -3.20 -1.42 -2.29
C ALA A 56 -3.49 -2.74 -3.00
N VAL A 57 -2.44 -3.45 -3.39
CA VAL A 57 -2.53 -4.70 -4.15
C VAL A 57 -2.13 -5.83 -3.23
N ILE A 58 -3.06 -6.75 -2.96
CA ILE A 58 -2.85 -7.79 -1.97
C ILE A 58 -3.14 -9.15 -2.58
N LYS A 59 -2.13 -10.01 -2.58
CA LYS A 59 -2.30 -11.39 -3.05
C LYS A 59 -3.29 -12.11 -2.13
N ALA A 60 -4.21 -12.89 -2.71
CA ALA A 60 -5.26 -13.57 -1.95
C ALA A 60 -4.70 -14.44 -0.82
N SER A 61 -3.56 -15.11 -1.04
CA SER A 61 -2.90 -15.95 -0.03
C SER A 61 -2.31 -15.17 1.14
N ASP A 62 -2.20 -13.85 1.03
CA ASP A 62 -1.67 -12.99 2.09
C ASP A 62 -2.78 -12.38 2.97
N VAL A 63 -4.03 -12.61 2.61
CA VAL A 63 -5.17 -12.07 3.38
C VAL A 63 -5.55 -13.08 4.46
N MET A 64 -5.53 -12.63 5.71
CA MET A 64 -5.95 -13.40 6.85
C MET A 64 -7.35 -12.99 7.27
N ILE A 65 -8.06 -13.87 7.99
CA ILE A 65 -9.41 -13.61 8.48
C ILE A 65 -9.38 -13.52 10.00
N GLY A 66 -10.05 -12.52 10.52
CA GLY A 66 -10.26 -12.37 11.96
C GLY A 66 -11.74 -12.16 12.26
N ILE A 67 -12.17 -12.58 13.44
CA ILE A 67 -13.51 -12.31 13.99
C ILE A 67 -13.38 -11.97 15.48
N ASP A 68 -14.42 -11.39 16.04
CA ASP A 68 -14.51 -11.14 17.49
C ASP A 68 -15.12 -12.33 18.23
#